data_9762682e5824542e07815294d3c4031c
#
_entry.id   9762682e5824542e07815294d3c4031c
#
_cell.length_a   1.000
_cell.length_b   1.000
_cell.length_c   1.000
_cell.angle_alpha   90.00
_cell.angle_beta   90.00
_cell.angle_gamma   90.00
#
_symmetry.space_group_name_H-M   'P 1'
#
loop_
_entity.id
_entity.type
_entity.pdbx_description
1 polymer ?
#
loop_
_entity_poly.entity_id
_entity_poly.type
_entity_poly.pdbx_seq_one_letter_code
_entity_poly.pdbx_strand_id
1 'polypeptide(L)'
;MSNRTLRVDDRGRRLAVALAVAASALGCNKTEEAPAGTLAAPPEAPATLMNDGTGPKIVPGPGTLPECFAPWNKDTKFLQWPAKKPPYRIALVNGYVGNAWRIQMVKTAKAFAKDPAVAPFIKEFKVISTGTDVTAQLGAIEDFINQGFDAVATLAVSPKGFDRVIALADKRDVMLIPFDGVLDTDKVVEVNEDQAAMGRLWGTFLDKQLGGKGRVLEVRGLEGNSTERDRHVGFRASMTGKGKRYTFVEVVGSWDDGKAHEAVADALKVHKTFDAMMVQGGSTGAIRALLEAGHRPIPLATEAENGARKLIASLATKGGKGLSLGDSPGLAAIAIKAAIEGLQGKVLPQKISVPIPAADDTTLKDGETYYSKLSDNFFTPNEFRPCGVNISGVKIMNESETDVK
;
A
#
# COMPACT_ATOMS: atom_id res chain seq x y z
N MET A 1 -25.82 2.87 -61.13
CA MET A 1 -24.78 2.10 -61.85
C MET A 1 -23.74 1.75 -60.80
N SER A 2 -23.41 0.60 -60.41
CA SER A 2 -23.67 -0.79 -60.75
C SER A 2 -23.44 -1.63 -59.49
N ASN A 3 -24.42 -2.46 -59.17
CA ASN A 3 -24.35 -3.54 -58.17
C ASN A 3 -23.26 -4.55 -58.53
N ARG A 4 -22.54 -5.05 -57.54
CA ARG A 4 -22.05 -6.45 -57.54
C ARG A 4 -22.10 -7.04 -56.14
N THR A 5 -23.10 -7.83 -55.94
CA THR A 5 -23.26 -8.93 -54.99
C THR A 5 -22.22 -10.03 -55.24
N LEU A 6 -21.59 -10.56 -54.19
CA LEU A 6 -20.92 -11.86 -54.26
C LEU A 6 -21.54 -12.80 -53.22
N ARG A 7 -21.92 -13.97 -53.73
CA ARG A 7 -22.63 -15.06 -53.07
C ARG A 7 -21.71 -15.85 -52.12
N VAL A 8 -22.33 -16.30 -51.06
CA VAL A 8 -21.90 -17.37 -50.15
C VAL A 8 -21.86 -18.69 -50.93
N ASP A 9 -20.82 -19.49 -50.77
CA ASP A 9 -20.82 -20.91 -51.09
C ASP A 9 -20.47 -21.74 -49.86
N ASP A 10 -21.38 -22.65 -49.59
CA ASP A 10 -21.44 -23.50 -48.41
C ASP A 10 -20.90 -24.89 -48.84
N ARG A 11 -19.79 -25.35 -48.25
CA ARG A 11 -19.42 -26.77 -48.29
C ARG A 11 -18.69 -27.20 -47.02
N GLY A 12 -19.45 -27.86 -46.20
CA GLY A 12 -18.96 -28.56 -45.04
C GLY A 12 -18.00 -29.72 -45.35
N ARG A 13 -17.01 -29.89 -44.49
CA ARG A 13 -16.34 -31.19 -44.29
C ARG A 13 -16.11 -31.43 -42.82
N ARG A 14 -16.87 -32.40 -42.30
CA ARG A 14 -16.66 -33.04 -41.03
C ARG A 14 -15.42 -33.94 -41.14
N LEU A 15 -14.42 -33.77 -40.29
CA LEU A 15 -13.40 -34.78 -40.08
C LEU A 15 -13.65 -35.45 -38.71
N ALA A 16 -14.05 -36.73 -38.82
CA ALA A 16 -14.11 -37.62 -37.66
C ALA A 16 -12.72 -38.18 -37.44
N VAL A 17 -12.20 -38.06 -36.20
CA VAL A 17 -10.98 -38.78 -35.77
C VAL A 17 -11.41 -40.00 -34.99
N ALA A 18 -11.10 -41.17 -35.51
CA ALA A 18 -11.35 -42.45 -34.90
C ALA A 18 -10.33 -42.74 -33.79
N LEU A 19 -10.82 -43.14 -32.59
CA LEU A 19 -10.00 -43.77 -31.57
C LEU A 19 -9.72 -45.23 -31.96
N ALA A 20 -8.48 -45.59 -32.12
CA ALA A 20 -8.03 -46.97 -32.17
C ALA A 20 -7.70 -47.48 -30.75
N VAL A 21 -8.50 -48.41 -30.27
CA VAL A 21 -8.24 -49.20 -29.07
C VAL A 21 -7.40 -50.42 -29.48
N ALA A 22 -6.17 -50.49 -29.01
CA ALA A 22 -5.37 -51.70 -29.12
C ALA A 22 -5.37 -52.46 -27.75
N ALA A 23 -6.07 -53.58 -27.74
CA ALA A 23 -5.97 -54.55 -26.65
C ALA A 23 -4.73 -55.40 -26.86
N SER A 24 -3.88 -55.53 -25.88
CA SER A 24 -2.80 -56.53 -25.82
C SER A 24 -2.88 -57.28 -24.52
N ALA A 25 -2.80 -58.62 -24.69
CA ALA A 25 -3.13 -59.61 -23.72
C ALA A 25 -2.06 -59.83 -22.63
N LEU A 26 -2.53 -60.34 -21.52
CA LEU A 26 -1.93 -60.97 -20.37
C LEU A 26 -0.50 -61.57 -20.52
N GLY A 27 0.39 -61.15 -19.64
CA GLY A 27 1.56 -61.86 -19.21
C GLY A 27 1.70 -61.75 -17.68
N CYS A 28 1.39 -62.82 -16.96
CA CYS A 28 1.70 -62.92 -15.52
C CYS A 28 3.21 -62.90 -15.33
N ASN A 29 3.71 -61.95 -14.56
CA ASN A 29 5.01 -62.09 -13.89
C ASN A 29 4.91 -61.57 -12.46
N LYS A 30 5.52 -62.38 -11.58
CA LYS A 30 5.55 -62.25 -10.12
C LYS A 30 6.03 -60.86 -9.71
N THR A 31 5.27 -60.23 -8.82
CA THR A 31 5.68 -59.04 -8.08
C THR A 31 6.76 -59.41 -7.07
N GLU A 32 7.99 -58.93 -7.32
CA GLU A 32 8.98 -58.72 -6.28
C GLU A 32 8.61 -57.42 -5.56
N GLU A 33 8.39 -57.52 -4.23
CA GLU A 33 8.23 -56.35 -3.36
C GLU A 33 9.54 -55.56 -3.34
N ALA A 34 9.50 -54.32 -3.87
CA ALA A 34 10.56 -53.38 -3.66
C ALA A 34 10.55 -52.89 -2.19
N PRO A 35 11.70 -52.72 -1.55
CA PRO A 35 11.76 -52.29 -0.16
C PRO A 35 11.19 -50.88 -0.03
N ALA A 36 10.37 -50.66 1.02
CA ALA A 36 9.78 -49.38 1.37
C ALA A 36 10.85 -48.30 1.45
N GLY A 37 10.83 -47.41 0.46
CA GLY A 37 11.67 -46.23 0.48
C GLY A 37 11.30 -45.34 1.69
N THR A 38 12.26 -45.16 2.57
CA THR A 38 12.22 -44.22 3.67
C THR A 38 11.92 -42.85 3.08
N LEU A 39 10.74 -42.29 3.40
CA LEU A 39 10.43 -40.91 3.10
C LEU A 39 11.53 -40.04 3.69
N ALA A 40 12.26 -39.34 2.85
CA ALA A 40 13.22 -38.33 3.29
C ALA A 40 12.51 -37.37 4.22
N ALA A 41 13.07 -37.12 5.40
CA ALA A 41 12.58 -36.10 6.32
C ALA A 41 12.47 -34.76 5.58
N PRO A 42 11.45 -33.99 5.86
CA PRO A 42 11.36 -32.63 5.29
C PRO A 42 12.65 -31.89 5.65
N PRO A 43 13.16 -31.00 4.73
CA PRO A 43 14.38 -30.27 5.01
C PRO A 43 14.19 -29.51 6.33
N GLU A 44 15.15 -29.70 7.23
CA GLU A 44 15.20 -28.95 8.49
C GLU A 44 15.02 -27.44 8.19
N ALA A 45 14.14 -26.82 8.96
CA ALA A 45 13.99 -25.36 8.92
C ALA A 45 15.39 -24.75 9.06
N PRO A 46 15.75 -23.71 8.27
CA PRO A 46 17.08 -23.14 8.34
C PRO A 46 17.39 -22.79 9.79
N ALA A 47 18.52 -23.27 10.27
CA ALA A 47 18.99 -23.04 11.63
C ALA A 47 18.82 -21.56 11.94
N THR A 48 18.15 -21.26 13.04
CA THR A 48 18.02 -19.91 13.59
C THR A 48 19.42 -19.34 13.67
N LEU A 49 19.76 -18.41 12.76
CA LEU A 49 21.03 -17.70 12.81
C LEU A 49 21.09 -17.04 14.17
N MET A 50 21.94 -17.57 15.05
CA MET A 50 22.18 -16.94 16.34
C MET A 50 22.66 -15.52 16.05
N ASN A 51 21.99 -14.55 16.66
CA ASN A 51 22.38 -13.17 16.59
C ASN A 51 23.81 -13.09 17.16
N ASP A 52 24.79 -12.86 16.31
CA ASP A 52 26.23 -12.77 16.65
C ASP A 52 26.61 -11.45 17.37
N GLY A 53 25.58 -10.70 17.80
CA GLY A 53 25.74 -9.42 18.50
C GLY A 53 25.63 -8.21 17.57
N THR A 54 25.41 -8.43 16.27
CA THR A 54 25.04 -7.38 15.31
C THR A 54 23.50 -7.24 15.22
N GLY A 55 23.01 -6.10 14.76
CA GLY A 55 21.57 -5.83 14.68
C GLY A 55 20.96 -5.29 15.97
N PRO A 56 19.63 -5.06 15.98
CA PRO A 56 18.96 -4.40 17.08
C PRO A 56 18.82 -5.30 18.31
N LYS A 57 18.92 -4.68 19.49
CA LYS A 57 18.56 -5.30 20.77
C LYS A 57 17.12 -4.98 21.13
N ILE A 58 16.40 -5.95 21.70
CA ILE A 58 15.12 -5.68 22.36
C ILE A 58 15.42 -5.04 23.71
N VAL A 59 14.82 -3.89 23.95
CA VAL A 59 15.04 -3.08 25.16
C VAL A 59 13.70 -2.63 25.76
N PRO A 60 13.64 -2.23 27.03
CA PRO A 60 12.44 -1.62 27.60
C PRO A 60 12.10 -0.29 26.90
N GLY A 61 10.77 0.01 26.80
CA GLY A 61 10.31 1.34 26.45
C GLY A 61 10.36 2.32 27.62
N PRO A 62 9.91 3.55 27.41
CA PRO A 62 9.37 4.10 26.17
C PRO A 62 10.45 4.39 25.13
N GLY A 63 10.01 4.46 23.85
CA GLY A 63 10.87 4.90 22.74
C GLY A 63 11.11 6.41 22.73
N THR A 64 12.01 6.84 21.85
CA THR A 64 12.26 8.26 21.57
C THR A 64 11.08 8.90 20.83
N LEU A 65 10.88 10.21 20.97
CA LEU A 65 9.85 11.00 20.28
C LEU A 65 8.46 10.34 20.28
N PRO A 66 7.86 10.04 21.45
CA PRO A 66 6.63 9.23 21.53
C PRO A 66 5.43 9.86 20.80
N GLU A 67 5.43 11.18 20.59
CA GLU A 67 4.41 11.86 19.79
C GLU A 67 4.57 11.63 18.27
N CYS A 68 5.79 11.32 17.82
CA CYS A 68 6.08 10.92 16.43
C CYS A 68 6.05 9.41 16.25
N PHE A 69 6.66 8.69 17.18
CA PHE A 69 6.84 7.24 17.11
C PHE A 69 5.99 6.55 18.17
N ALA A 70 4.68 6.66 18.04
CA ALA A 70 3.76 5.95 18.91
C ALA A 70 3.85 4.43 18.66
N PRO A 71 3.91 3.59 19.70
CA PRO A 71 3.85 2.14 19.52
C PRO A 71 2.48 1.73 18.98
N TRP A 72 2.45 0.68 18.13
CA TRP A 72 1.23 0.16 17.53
C TRP A 72 0.16 -0.24 18.55
N ASN A 73 0.61 -0.85 19.63
CA ASN A 73 -0.20 -1.24 20.79
C ASN A 73 0.69 -1.44 22.03
N LYS A 74 0.08 -1.81 23.15
CA LYS A 74 0.78 -2.03 24.44
C LYS A 74 1.81 -3.17 24.41
N ASP A 75 1.69 -4.11 23.46
CA ASP A 75 2.55 -5.29 23.35
C ASP A 75 3.68 -5.06 22.31
N THR A 76 3.75 -3.87 21.71
CA THR A 76 4.81 -3.50 20.78
C THR A 76 6.17 -3.54 21.46
N LYS A 77 7.11 -4.31 20.90
CA LYS A 77 8.50 -4.37 21.34
C LYS A 77 9.21 -3.06 21.02
N PHE A 78 10.31 -2.81 21.71
CA PHE A 78 11.18 -1.67 21.42
C PHE A 78 12.56 -2.19 21.02
N LEU A 79 13.12 -1.58 19.97
CA LEU A 79 14.37 -1.97 19.36
C LEU A 79 15.39 -0.83 19.50
N GLN A 80 16.67 -1.19 19.70
CA GLN A 80 17.78 -0.25 19.75
C GLN A 80 18.95 -0.80 18.95
N TRP A 81 19.40 -0.04 17.96
CA TRP A 81 20.60 -0.31 17.17
C TRP A 81 21.85 0.25 17.85
N PRO A 82 23.04 -0.29 17.56
CA PRO A 82 24.30 0.36 17.91
C PRO A 82 24.35 1.77 17.31
N ALA A 83 24.79 2.75 18.13
CA ALA A 83 24.90 4.13 17.66
C ALA A 83 26.01 4.28 16.62
N LYS A 84 25.71 4.94 15.52
CA LYS A 84 26.66 5.36 14.47
C LYS A 84 26.85 6.87 14.49
N LYS A 85 27.98 7.34 13.98
CA LYS A 85 28.24 8.78 13.85
C LYS A 85 27.65 9.31 12.54
N PRO A 86 26.88 10.42 12.55
CA PRO A 86 26.43 11.07 11.32
C PRO A 86 27.64 11.71 10.57
N PRO A 87 27.50 12.04 9.26
CA PRO A 87 26.29 11.88 8.45
C PRO A 87 26.17 10.47 7.85
N TYR A 88 24.91 10.03 7.59
CA TYR A 88 24.54 8.68 7.18
C TYR A 88 24.29 8.55 5.69
N ARG A 89 24.47 7.34 5.15
CA ARG A 89 24.02 6.95 3.82
C ARG A 89 22.67 6.23 3.94
N ILE A 90 21.62 6.82 3.39
CA ILE A 90 20.25 6.30 3.47
C ILE A 90 19.71 6.07 2.06
N ALA A 91 19.09 4.91 1.82
CA ALA A 91 18.41 4.60 0.58
C ALA A 91 16.89 4.50 0.77
N LEU A 92 16.14 4.80 -0.28
CA LEU A 92 14.73 4.50 -0.43
C LEU A 92 14.55 3.54 -1.61
N VAL A 93 14.13 2.31 -1.31
CA VAL A 93 13.81 1.32 -2.34
C VAL A 93 12.29 1.23 -2.47
N ASN A 94 11.77 1.85 -3.52
CA ASN A 94 10.37 1.80 -3.89
C ASN A 94 10.10 0.64 -4.84
N GLY A 95 8.89 0.10 -4.85
CA GLY A 95 8.42 -0.82 -5.86
C GLY A 95 8.19 -0.10 -7.20
N TYR A 96 6.93 0.02 -7.62
CA TYR A 96 6.61 0.72 -8.87
C TYR A 96 6.29 2.21 -8.65
N VAL A 97 6.44 3.00 -9.72
CA VAL A 97 6.02 4.41 -9.77
C VAL A 97 4.83 4.50 -10.73
N GLY A 98 3.69 3.93 -10.33
CA GLY A 98 2.53 3.79 -11.22
C GLY A 98 1.36 4.69 -10.90
N ASN A 99 1.38 5.39 -9.76
CA ASN A 99 0.31 6.29 -9.35
C ASN A 99 0.83 7.57 -8.70
N ALA A 100 -0.06 8.54 -8.57
CA ALA A 100 0.25 9.86 -8.03
C ALA A 100 0.76 9.83 -6.57
N TRP A 101 0.26 8.90 -5.75
CA TRP A 101 0.70 8.73 -4.37
C TRP A 101 2.19 8.37 -4.30
N ARG A 102 2.63 7.38 -5.09
CA ARG A 102 4.04 6.93 -5.09
C ARG A 102 4.98 7.99 -5.66
N ILE A 103 4.55 8.72 -6.68
CA ILE A 103 5.30 9.87 -7.22
C ILE A 103 5.48 10.92 -6.12
N GLN A 104 4.41 11.28 -5.42
CA GLN A 104 4.48 12.25 -4.33
C GLN A 104 5.30 11.73 -3.14
N MET A 105 5.22 10.45 -2.82
CA MET A 105 6.03 9.81 -1.77
C MET A 105 7.53 9.97 -2.06
N VAL A 106 7.99 9.69 -3.27
CA VAL A 106 9.38 9.91 -3.69
C VAL A 106 9.77 11.38 -3.56
N LYS A 107 8.93 12.29 -4.04
CA LYS A 107 9.16 13.74 -3.92
C LYS A 107 9.23 14.19 -2.46
N THR A 108 8.35 13.68 -1.61
CA THR A 108 8.33 13.99 -0.17
C THR A 108 9.60 13.50 0.53
N ALA A 109 10.05 12.28 0.24
CA ALA A 109 11.29 11.74 0.77
C ALA A 109 12.50 12.60 0.41
N LYS A 110 12.60 13.02 -0.86
CA LYS A 110 13.68 13.92 -1.34
C LYS A 110 13.63 15.29 -0.69
N ALA A 111 12.44 15.89 -0.60
CA ALA A 111 12.26 17.18 0.03
C ALA A 111 12.63 17.14 1.53
N PHE A 112 12.30 16.03 2.21
CA PHE A 112 12.64 15.81 3.60
C PHE A 112 14.16 15.61 3.80
N ALA A 113 14.79 14.81 2.96
CA ALA A 113 16.25 14.61 3.03
C ALA A 113 17.05 15.91 2.83
N LYS A 114 16.51 16.87 2.09
CA LYS A 114 17.09 18.21 1.84
C LYS A 114 16.65 19.26 2.86
N ASP A 115 15.78 18.92 3.82
CA ASP A 115 15.33 19.87 4.81
C ASP A 115 16.53 20.32 5.67
N PRO A 116 16.70 21.64 5.97
CA PRO A 116 17.84 22.15 6.75
C PRO A 116 18.02 21.49 8.11
N ALA A 117 16.95 20.99 8.74
CA ALA A 117 17.03 20.28 10.02
C ALA A 117 17.44 18.79 9.85
N VAL A 118 17.37 18.24 8.64
CA VAL A 118 17.62 16.83 8.32
C VAL A 118 18.92 16.64 7.56
N ALA A 119 19.20 17.51 6.60
CA ALA A 119 20.36 17.43 5.71
C ALA A 119 21.72 17.25 6.44
N PRO A 120 22.00 17.85 7.63
CA PRO A 120 23.23 17.61 8.35
C PRO A 120 23.47 16.15 8.79
N PHE A 121 22.41 15.35 8.87
CA PHE A 121 22.49 13.92 9.21
C PHE A 121 22.66 13.01 8.00
N ILE A 122 22.54 13.52 6.76
CA ILE A 122 22.54 12.72 5.55
C ILE A 122 23.78 13.03 4.72
N LYS A 123 24.66 12.03 4.55
CA LYS A 123 25.80 12.06 3.65
C LYS A 123 25.40 11.81 2.20
N GLU A 124 24.50 10.87 2.01
CA GLU A 124 24.03 10.43 0.70
C GLU A 124 22.58 9.93 0.84
N PHE A 125 21.70 10.37 -0.05
CA PHE A 125 20.33 9.88 -0.16
C PHE A 125 20.09 9.38 -1.58
N LYS A 126 19.78 8.09 -1.70
CA LYS A 126 19.45 7.47 -2.99
C LYS A 126 18.01 6.97 -3.02
N VAL A 127 17.41 7.05 -4.18
CA VAL A 127 16.07 6.50 -4.44
C VAL A 127 16.15 5.64 -5.68
N ILE A 128 15.59 4.43 -5.59
CA ILE A 128 15.42 3.52 -6.74
C ILE A 128 14.01 2.94 -6.74
N SER A 129 13.44 2.79 -7.93
CA SER A 129 12.14 2.16 -8.17
C SER A 129 12.34 0.91 -9.01
N THR A 130 11.90 -0.25 -8.49
CA THR A 130 12.21 -1.57 -9.04
C THR A 130 11.08 -2.22 -9.82
N GLY A 131 9.91 -1.56 -9.92
CA GLY A 131 8.72 -2.15 -10.50
C GLY A 131 7.99 -3.07 -9.51
N THR A 132 7.19 -3.98 -10.04
CA THR A 132 6.37 -4.91 -9.24
C THR A 132 7.06 -6.26 -8.97
N ASP A 133 8.29 -6.44 -9.41
CA ASP A 133 9.06 -7.66 -9.20
C ASP A 133 9.72 -7.65 -7.81
N VAL A 134 9.29 -8.58 -6.96
CA VAL A 134 9.83 -8.78 -5.60
C VAL A 134 11.32 -9.11 -5.65
N THR A 135 11.77 -9.92 -6.62
CA THR A 135 13.18 -10.30 -6.74
C THR A 135 14.07 -9.09 -7.07
N ALA A 136 13.61 -8.22 -7.96
CA ALA A 136 14.30 -6.97 -8.27
C ALA A 136 14.37 -6.04 -7.06
N GLN A 137 13.30 -5.96 -6.25
CA GLN A 137 13.29 -5.15 -5.02
C GLN A 137 14.27 -5.71 -3.97
N LEU A 138 14.26 -7.02 -3.75
CA LEU A 138 15.20 -7.67 -2.84
C LEU A 138 16.65 -7.47 -3.28
N GLY A 139 16.93 -7.61 -4.59
CA GLY A 139 18.26 -7.36 -5.16
C GLY A 139 18.73 -5.92 -4.92
N ALA A 140 17.88 -4.93 -5.13
CA ALA A 140 18.21 -3.54 -4.88
C ALA A 140 18.49 -3.24 -3.41
N ILE A 141 17.73 -3.84 -2.48
CA ILE A 141 17.99 -3.72 -1.03
C ILE A 141 19.34 -4.36 -0.68
N GLU A 142 19.62 -5.57 -1.19
CA GLU A 142 20.90 -6.26 -0.99
C GLU A 142 22.08 -5.46 -1.52
N ASP A 143 21.94 -4.84 -2.68
CA ASP A 143 22.96 -3.98 -3.28
C ASP A 143 23.29 -2.77 -2.39
N PHE A 144 22.31 -2.07 -1.85
CA PHE A 144 22.54 -0.95 -0.92
C PHE A 144 23.21 -1.40 0.37
N ILE A 145 22.81 -2.54 0.94
CA ILE A 145 23.47 -3.14 2.10
C ILE A 145 24.94 -3.43 1.79
N ASN A 146 25.25 -4.05 0.64
CA ASN A 146 26.61 -4.38 0.23
C ASN A 146 27.44 -3.14 -0.12
N GLN A 147 26.83 -2.06 -0.59
CA GLN A 147 27.49 -0.77 -0.81
C GLN A 147 27.78 0.00 0.49
N GLY A 148 27.38 -0.52 1.66
CA GLY A 148 27.62 0.07 2.97
C GLY A 148 26.71 1.27 3.25
N PHE A 149 25.47 1.23 2.81
CA PHE A 149 24.44 2.14 3.31
C PHE A 149 24.12 1.81 4.78
N ASP A 150 23.76 2.85 5.54
CA ASP A 150 23.47 2.71 6.97
C ASP A 150 22.01 2.33 7.22
N ALA A 151 21.11 2.74 6.34
CA ALA A 151 19.69 2.40 6.39
C ALA A 151 19.07 2.29 5.00
N VAL A 152 18.07 1.43 4.89
CA VAL A 152 17.21 1.28 3.70
C VAL A 152 15.75 1.38 4.13
N ALA A 153 15.10 2.47 3.76
CA ALA A 153 13.65 2.56 3.83
C ALA A 153 13.04 1.85 2.60
N THR A 154 11.94 1.12 2.77
CA THR A 154 11.33 0.40 1.65
C THR A 154 9.81 0.38 1.74
N LEU A 155 9.16 0.59 0.59
CA LEU A 155 7.75 0.31 0.41
C LEU A 155 7.62 -1.03 -0.31
N ALA A 156 7.39 -2.08 0.49
CA ALA A 156 7.44 -3.46 0.02
C ALA A 156 6.33 -3.77 -1.01
N VAL A 157 6.69 -4.44 -2.11
CA VAL A 157 5.71 -4.94 -3.10
C VAL A 157 5.03 -6.22 -2.64
N SER A 158 5.62 -6.93 -1.68
CA SER A 158 5.06 -8.14 -1.05
C SER A 158 5.39 -8.11 0.44
N PRO A 159 4.50 -8.57 1.33
CA PRO A 159 4.80 -8.68 2.75
C PRO A 159 5.75 -9.83 3.10
N LYS A 160 6.11 -10.68 2.12
CA LYS A 160 6.88 -11.92 2.30
C LYS A 160 8.13 -11.98 1.44
N GLY A 161 9.07 -12.84 1.83
CA GLY A 161 10.29 -13.13 1.07
C GLY A 161 11.49 -12.30 1.49
N PHE A 162 11.39 -11.48 2.53
CA PHE A 162 12.44 -10.56 2.98
C PHE A 162 13.43 -11.17 4.00
N ASP A 163 13.22 -12.40 4.47
CA ASP A 163 14.04 -13.01 5.55
C ASP A 163 15.55 -12.93 5.26
N ARG A 164 15.95 -13.21 4.00
CA ARG A 164 17.36 -13.18 3.60
C ARG A 164 17.97 -11.78 3.69
N VAL A 165 17.28 -10.77 3.20
CA VAL A 165 17.80 -9.39 3.23
C VAL A 165 17.73 -8.79 4.63
N ILE A 166 16.77 -9.20 5.47
CA ILE A 166 16.72 -8.85 6.90
C ILE A 166 17.95 -9.43 7.62
N ALA A 167 18.24 -10.72 7.44
CA ALA A 167 19.41 -11.35 8.05
C ALA A 167 20.72 -10.72 7.56
N LEU A 168 20.81 -10.33 6.29
CA LEU A 168 21.97 -9.62 5.76
C LEU A 168 22.11 -8.21 6.37
N ALA A 169 21.00 -7.48 6.50
CA ALA A 169 20.94 -6.17 7.12
C ALA A 169 21.43 -6.22 8.58
N ASP A 170 20.91 -7.19 9.36
CA ASP A 170 21.34 -7.43 10.74
C ASP A 170 22.85 -7.70 10.84
N LYS A 171 23.36 -8.60 9.97
CA LYS A 171 24.79 -8.95 9.92
C LYS A 171 25.70 -7.77 9.56
N ARG A 172 25.16 -6.76 8.86
CA ARG A 172 25.90 -5.59 8.38
C ARG A 172 25.60 -4.32 9.18
N ASP A 173 24.83 -4.43 10.27
CA ASP A 173 24.34 -3.28 11.06
C ASP A 173 23.61 -2.22 10.21
N VAL A 174 22.83 -2.67 9.21
CA VAL A 174 22.02 -1.80 8.35
C VAL A 174 20.57 -1.82 8.84
N MET A 175 19.96 -0.67 9.05
CA MET A 175 18.56 -0.60 9.42
C MET A 175 17.69 -0.79 8.17
N LEU A 176 16.79 -1.79 8.19
CA LEU A 176 15.72 -1.93 7.19
C LEU A 176 14.41 -1.43 7.79
N ILE A 177 13.76 -0.48 7.11
CA ILE A 177 12.57 0.21 7.61
C ILE A 177 11.47 0.16 6.55
N PRO A 178 10.63 -0.89 6.57
CA PRO A 178 9.41 -0.91 5.77
C PRO A 178 8.42 0.17 6.22
N PHE A 179 7.71 0.76 5.26
CA PHE A 179 6.63 1.70 5.56
C PHE A 179 5.47 1.50 4.58
N ASP A 180 4.26 1.84 4.96
CA ASP A 180 3.00 1.61 4.24
C ASP A 180 2.79 0.13 3.85
N GLY A 181 3.48 -0.37 2.87
CA GLY A 181 3.57 -1.81 2.56
C GLY A 181 4.52 -2.50 3.52
N VAL A 182 4.02 -2.92 4.69
CA VAL A 182 4.80 -3.55 5.76
C VAL A 182 5.04 -5.04 5.54
N LEU A 183 5.99 -5.61 6.28
CA LEU A 183 6.39 -7.01 6.17
C LEU A 183 5.72 -7.88 7.24
N ASP A 184 5.57 -9.16 6.96
CA ASP A 184 5.09 -10.15 7.94
C ASP A 184 6.25 -10.58 8.88
N THR A 185 6.84 -9.62 9.64
CA THR A 185 7.97 -9.87 10.55
C THR A 185 7.95 -8.93 11.74
N ASP A 186 8.65 -9.29 12.82
CA ASP A 186 8.88 -8.44 14.00
C ASP A 186 10.37 -8.07 14.19
N LYS A 187 11.20 -8.27 13.16
CA LYS A 187 12.66 -8.07 13.22
C LYS A 187 13.12 -6.68 12.76
N VAL A 188 12.23 -5.89 12.19
CA VAL A 188 12.53 -4.57 11.63
C VAL A 188 11.65 -3.49 12.28
N VAL A 189 12.01 -2.23 12.13
CA VAL A 189 11.09 -1.13 12.49
C VAL A 189 10.16 -0.86 11.32
N GLU A 190 8.87 -0.93 11.56
CA GLU A 190 7.82 -0.65 10.57
C GLU A 190 7.13 0.68 10.87
N VAL A 191 6.86 1.46 9.81
CA VAL A 191 6.13 2.73 9.91
C VAL A 191 4.85 2.62 9.10
N ASN A 192 3.69 2.66 9.77
CA ASN A 192 2.42 2.51 9.06
C ASN A 192 1.27 3.27 9.75
N GLU A 193 0.27 3.63 8.96
CA GLU A 193 -1.09 3.89 9.41
C GLU A 193 -1.84 2.56 9.57
N ASP A 194 -2.77 2.45 10.55
CA ASP A 194 -3.59 1.22 10.69
C ASP A 194 -4.59 1.13 9.55
N GLN A 195 -4.22 0.40 8.49
CA GLN A 195 -5.03 0.24 7.29
C GLN A 195 -6.37 -0.45 7.57
N ALA A 196 -6.40 -1.39 8.52
CA ALA A 196 -7.66 -2.01 8.94
C ALA A 196 -8.55 -1.03 9.74
N ALA A 197 -7.94 -0.17 10.58
CA ALA A 197 -8.68 0.91 11.24
C ALA A 197 -9.21 1.92 10.23
N MET A 198 -8.45 2.27 9.21
CA MET A 198 -8.91 3.14 8.12
C MET A 198 -10.15 2.56 7.43
N GLY A 199 -10.11 1.27 7.08
CA GLY A 199 -11.27 0.57 6.54
C GLY A 199 -12.47 0.62 7.50
N ARG A 200 -12.25 0.37 8.80
CA ARG A 200 -13.30 0.45 9.82
C ARG A 200 -13.91 1.85 9.94
N LEU A 201 -13.10 2.90 9.85
CA LEU A 201 -13.58 4.29 9.91
C LEU A 201 -14.47 4.61 8.71
N TRP A 202 -14.07 4.24 7.50
CA TRP A 202 -14.89 4.39 6.30
C TRP A 202 -16.24 3.67 6.43
N GLY A 203 -16.23 2.41 6.86
CA GLY A 203 -17.45 1.65 6.98
C GLY A 203 -18.34 2.15 8.11
N THR A 204 -17.79 2.57 9.25
CA THR A 204 -18.56 3.17 10.35
C THR A 204 -19.23 4.48 9.92
N PHE A 205 -18.51 5.31 9.13
CA PHE A 205 -19.08 6.52 8.56
C PHE A 205 -20.25 6.18 7.62
N LEU A 206 -20.06 5.27 6.68
CA LEU A 206 -21.12 4.90 5.73
C LEU A 206 -22.30 4.21 6.42
N ASP A 207 -22.06 3.35 7.40
CA ASP A 207 -23.14 2.72 8.20
C ASP A 207 -24.01 3.77 8.92
N LYS A 208 -23.36 4.77 9.51
CA LYS A 208 -24.07 5.91 10.14
C LYS A 208 -24.94 6.68 9.15
N GLN A 209 -24.45 6.90 7.92
CA GLN A 209 -25.21 7.62 6.90
C GLN A 209 -26.36 6.80 6.32
N LEU A 210 -26.21 5.49 6.24
CA LEU A 210 -27.16 4.58 5.59
C LEU A 210 -28.18 3.96 6.54
N GLY A 211 -27.92 3.97 7.85
CA GLY A 211 -28.83 3.39 8.85
C GLY A 211 -28.98 1.87 8.74
N GLY A 212 -27.91 1.15 8.42
CA GLY A 212 -27.85 -0.32 8.48
C GLY A 212 -28.29 -1.06 7.22
N LYS A 213 -28.60 -0.39 6.10
CA LYS A 213 -29.04 -1.05 4.86
C LYS A 213 -28.66 -0.23 3.62
N GLY A 214 -28.48 -0.91 2.50
CA GLY A 214 -28.24 -0.26 1.19
C GLY A 214 -27.33 -1.07 0.29
N ARG A 215 -27.20 -0.60 -0.95
CA ARG A 215 -26.25 -1.12 -1.92
C ARG A 215 -25.01 -0.22 -1.94
N VAL A 216 -23.88 -0.78 -1.58
CA VAL A 216 -22.61 -0.07 -1.46
C VAL A 216 -21.70 -0.49 -2.61
N LEU A 217 -21.14 0.49 -3.32
CA LEU A 217 -20.07 0.27 -4.28
C LEU A 217 -18.73 0.36 -3.53
N GLU A 218 -17.95 -0.72 -3.59
CA GLU A 218 -16.62 -0.80 -3.05
C GLU A 218 -15.60 -0.82 -4.18
N VAL A 219 -14.83 0.27 -4.30
CA VAL A 219 -13.74 0.41 -5.29
C VAL A 219 -12.44 0.01 -4.61
N ARG A 220 -11.97 -1.18 -4.95
CA ARG A 220 -10.80 -1.81 -4.33
C ARG A 220 -9.49 -1.34 -4.94
N GLY A 221 -8.41 -1.51 -4.18
CA GLY A 221 -7.06 -1.19 -4.59
C GLY A 221 -6.41 -2.27 -5.47
N LEU A 222 -5.08 -2.41 -5.36
CA LEU A 222 -4.31 -3.40 -6.10
C LEU A 222 -4.39 -4.76 -5.41
N GLU A 223 -4.98 -5.72 -6.10
CA GLU A 223 -5.13 -7.09 -5.58
C GLU A 223 -3.79 -7.73 -5.18
N GLY A 224 -3.80 -8.48 -4.08
CA GLY A 224 -2.62 -9.14 -3.52
C GLY A 224 -1.74 -8.27 -2.64
N ASN A 225 -2.04 -6.97 -2.51
CA ASN A 225 -1.34 -6.05 -1.62
C ASN A 225 -1.94 -6.10 -0.19
N SER A 226 -1.07 -6.02 0.84
CA SER A 226 -1.51 -6.05 2.24
C SER A 226 -2.36 -4.86 2.64
N THR A 227 -2.03 -3.66 2.15
CA THR A 227 -2.77 -2.42 2.39
C THR A 227 -4.21 -2.53 1.87
N GLU A 228 -4.37 -3.03 0.63
CA GLU A 228 -5.67 -3.29 0.02
C GLU A 228 -6.50 -4.28 0.85
N ARG A 229 -5.90 -5.42 1.19
CA ARG A 229 -6.54 -6.47 1.99
C ARG A 229 -7.02 -5.94 3.34
N ASP A 230 -6.18 -5.23 4.06
CA ASP A 230 -6.46 -4.79 5.42
C ASP A 230 -7.55 -3.70 5.44
N ARG A 231 -7.55 -2.78 4.47
CA ARG A 231 -8.62 -1.81 4.24
C ARG A 231 -9.96 -2.49 3.96
N HIS A 232 -9.97 -3.47 3.05
CA HIS A 232 -11.15 -4.26 2.72
C HIS A 232 -11.69 -4.99 3.96
N VAL A 233 -10.84 -5.73 4.67
CA VAL A 233 -11.24 -6.49 5.87
C VAL A 233 -11.81 -5.55 6.94
N GLY A 234 -11.15 -4.44 7.21
CA GLY A 234 -11.60 -3.44 8.16
C GLY A 234 -12.95 -2.83 7.78
N PHE A 235 -13.10 -2.45 6.52
CA PHE A 235 -14.34 -1.92 5.97
C PHE A 235 -15.50 -2.91 6.13
N ARG A 236 -15.33 -4.14 5.68
CA ARG A 236 -16.35 -5.18 5.76
C ARG A 236 -16.72 -5.52 7.20
N ALA A 237 -15.74 -5.57 8.10
CA ALA A 237 -16.01 -5.85 9.52
C ALA A 237 -16.92 -4.81 10.15
N SER A 238 -16.81 -3.52 9.80
CA SER A 238 -17.66 -2.46 10.31
C SER A 238 -19.04 -2.40 9.66
N MET A 239 -19.19 -2.94 8.45
CA MET A 239 -20.44 -2.94 7.68
C MET A 239 -21.25 -4.24 7.83
N THR A 240 -20.76 -5.23 8.57
CA THR A 240 -21.44 -6.50 8.83
C THR A 240 -21.90 -6.61 10.29
N GLY A 241 -22.82 -7.52 10.58
CA GLY A 241 -23.31 -7.79 11.92
C GLY A 241 -24.83 -7.80 12.05
N LYS A 242 -25.31 -8.00 13.28
CA LYS A 242 -26.75 -8.13 13.58
C LYS A 242 -27.50 -6.84 13.19
N GLY A 243 -28.56 -6.98 12.41
CA GLY A 243 -29.39 -5.87 11.95
C GLY A 243 -28.90 -5.15 10.70
N LYS A 244 -27.68 -5.41 10.22
CA LYS A 244 -27.14 -4.82 9.00
C LYS A 244 -27.51 -5.64 7.76
N ARG A 245 -27.97 -4.94 6.72
CA ARG A 245 -28.46 -5.55 5.46
C ARG A 245 -27.88 -4.76 4.28
N TYR A 246 -26.56 -4.89 4.07
CA TYR A 246 -25.89 -4.29 2.94
C TYR A 246 -25.70 -5.30 1.82
N THR A 247 -25.84 -4.84 0.59
CA THR A 247 -25.36 -5.52 -0.62
C THR A 247 -24.12 -4.77 -1.12
N PHE A 248 -23.06 -5.50 -1.42
CA PHE A 248 -21.84 -4.91 -1.92
C PHE A 248 -21.65 -5.26 -3.38
N VAL A 249 -21.25 -4.27 -4.16
CA VAL A 249 -20.71 -4.46 -5.50
C VAL A 249 -19.25 -4.06 -5.43
N GLU A 250 -18.36 -4.99 -5.71
CA GLU A 250 -16.91 -4.78 -5.70
C GLU A 250 -16.41 -4.57 -7.11
N VAL A 251 -15.54 -3.58 -7.27
CA VAL A 251 -14.80 -3.32 -8.52
C VAL A 251 -13.36 -2.99 -8.19
N VAL A 252 -12.44 -3.26 -9.10
CA VAL A 252 -11.01 -3.03 -8.89
C VAL A 252 -10.59 -1.75 -9.61
N GLY A 253 -10.23 -0.72 -8.83
CA GLY A 253 -9.70 0.56 -9.32
C GLY A 253 -8.18 0.62 -9.32
N SER A 254 -7.50 -0.35 -8.68
CA SER A 254 -6.02 -0.48 -8.64
C SER A 254 -5.30 0.79 -8.17
N TRP A 255 -5.94 1.64 -7.36
CA TRP A 255 -5.44 2.95 -6.90
C TRP A 255 -5.08 3.90 -8.04
N ASP A 256 -5.78 3.80 -9.16
CA ASP A 256 -5.58 4.61 -10.36
C ASP A 256 -6.88 5.33 -10.73
N ASP A 257 -6.81 6.63 -10.97
CA ASP A 257 -7.98 7.47 -11.26
C ASP A 257 -8.73 7.03 -12.52
N GLY A 258 -7.99 6.67 -13.58
CA GLY A 258 -8.59 6.23 -14.85
C GLY A 258 -9.32 4.91 -14.69
N LYS A 259 -8.65 3.91 -14.08
CA LYS A 259 -9.24 2.58 -13.84
C LYS A 259 -10.42 2.65 -12.86
N ALA A 260 -10.32 3.45 -11.80
CA ALA A 260 -11.42 3.65 -10.86
C ALA A 260 -12.62 4.31 -11.55
N HIS A 261 -12.38 5.31 -12.41
CA HIS A 261 -13.40 5.93 -13.23
C HIS A 261 -14.12 4.92 -14.14
N GLU A 262 -13.36 4.14 -14.91
CA GLU A 262 -13.90 3.10 -15.82
C GLU A 262 -14.71 2.06 -15.04
N ALA A 263 -14.14 1.53 -13.94
CA ALA A 263 -14.78 0.50 -13.13
C ALA A 263 -16.12 0.98 -12.51
N VAL A 264 -16.17 2.22 -12.03
CA VAL A 264 -17.39 2.83 -11.49
C VAL A 264 -18.41 3.09 -12.60
N ALA A 265 -17.98 3.61 -13.76
CA ALA A 265 -18.86 3.83 -14.90
C ALA A 265 -19.50 2.52 -15.40
N ASP A 266 -18.74 1.43 -15.45
CA ASP A 266 -19.24 0.12 -15.83
C ASP A 266 -20.20 -0.47 -14.78
N ALA A 267 -19.88 -0.33 -13.48
CA ALA A 267 -20.81 -0.72 -12.42
C ALA A 267 -22.15 0.02 -12.52
N LEU A 268 -22.13 1.31 -12.86
CA LEU A 268 -23.35 2.10 -13.05
C LEU A 268 -24.18 1.68 -14.25
N LYS A 269 -23.56 1.22 -15.34
CA LYS A 269 -24.28 0.65 -16.49
C LYS A 269 -25.12 -0.56 -16.09
N VAL A 270 -24.57 -1.40 -15.20
CA VAL A 270 -25.23 -2.64 -14.75
C VAL A 270 -26.25 -2.39 -13.64
N HIS A 271 -25.83 -1.69 -12.58
CA HIS A 271 -26.59 -1.58 -11.35
C HIS A 271 -27.46 -0.32 -11.24
N LYS A 272 -27.25 0.65 -12.12
CA LYS A 272 -27.96 1.94 -12.22
C LYS A 272 -27.78 2.87 -11.04
N THR A 273 -27.90 2.38 -9.80
CA THR A 273 -27.83 3.22 -8.59
C THR A 273 -27.13 2.50 -7.45
N PHE A 274 -26.47 3.30 -6.61
CA PHE A 274 -25.88 2.91 -5.33
C PHE A 274 -26.38 3.83 -4.23
N ASP A 275 -26.28 3.38 -2.97
CA ASP A 275 -26.65 4.17 -1.79
C ASP A 275 -25.41 4.79 -1.10
N ALA A 276 -24.23 4.24 -1.32
CA ALA A 276 -22.95 4.79 -0.89
C ALA A 276 -21.80 4.25 -1.76
N MET A 277 -20.64 4.90 -1.71
CA MET A 277 -19.42 4.43 -2.34
C MET A 277 -18.23 4.55 -1.38
N MET A 278 -17.44 3.49 -1.27
CA MET A 278 -16.12 3.48 -0.64
C MET A 278 -15.05 3.28 -1.71
N VAL A 279 -13.98 4.07 -1.64
CA VAL A 279 -12.88 4.04 -2.61
C VAL A 279 -11.56 4.01 -1.88
N GLN A 280 -10.78 2.97 -2.12
CA GLN A 280 -9.46 2.79 -1.49
C GLN A 280 -8.35 3.63 -2.12
N GLY A 281 -8.61 4.31 -3.24
CA GLY A 281 -7.70 5.14 -4.01
C GLY A 281 -8.14 5.24 -5.47
N GLY A 282 -7.70 6.27 -6.21
CA GLY A 282 -8.31 6.68 -7.47
C GLY A 282 -9.66 7.37 -7.23
N SER A 283 -9.77 8.00 -6.07
CA SER A 283 -11.03 8.52 -5.54
C SER A 283 -11.58 9.67 -6.37
N THR A 284 -10.71 10.47 -6.96
CA THR A 284 -11.10 11.57 -7.85
C THR A 284 -11.79 11.04 -9.10
N GLY A 285 -11.20 10.02 -9.73
CA GLY A 285 -11.78 9.37 -10.91
C GLY A 285 -13.12 8.69 -10.59
N ALA A 286 -13.19 7.95 -9.48
CA ALA A 286 -14.42 7.28 -9.05
C ALA A 286 -15.59 8.27 -8.82
N ILE A 287 -15.33 9.41 -8.14
CA ILE A 287 -16.35 10.43 -7.91
C ILE A 287 -16.79 11.09 -9.23
N ARG A 288 -15.83 11.37 -10.14
CA ARG A 288 -16.15 11.92 -11.46
C ARG A 288 -17.08 11.01 -12.25
N ALA A 289 -16.83 9.71 -12.26
CA ALA A 289 -17.73 8.76 -12.93
C ALA A 289 -19.16 8.80 -12.41
N LEU A 290 -19.37 8.94 -11.09
CA LEU A 290 -20.70 9.14 -10.49
C LEU A 290 -21.36 10.43 -11.00
N LEU A 291 -20.62 11.53 -11.03
CA LEU A 291 -21.13 12.85 -11.44
C LEU A 291 -21.48 12.88 -12.93
N GLU A 292 -20.62 12.32 -13.78
CA GLU A 292 -20.81 12.25 -15.24
C GLU A 292 -22.00 11.37 -15.62
N ALA A 293 -22.25 10.29 -14.85
CA ALA A 293 -23.43 9.48 -15.00
C ALA A 293 -24.73 10.14 -14.50
N GLY A 294 -24.67 11.36 -13.97
CA GLY A 294 -25.82 12.05 -13.38
C GLY A 294 -26.38 11.35 -12.14
N HIS A 295 -25.55 10.58 -11.44
CA HIS A 295 -25.97 9.87 -10.24
C HIS A 295 -26.34 10.88 -9.13
N ARG A 296 -27.41 10.61 -8.38
CA ARG A 296 -27.76 11.42 -7.21
C ARG A 296 -26.60 11.46 -6.21
N PRO A 297 -26.45 12.53 -5.42
CA PRO A 297 -25.46 12.55 -4.34
C PRO A 297 -25.66 11.37 -3.37
N ILE A 298 -24.57 10.70 -3.05
CA ILE A 298 -24.52 9.60 -2.07
C ILE A 298 -23.37 9.83 -1.10
N PRO A 299 -23.38 9.25 0.11
CA PRO A 299 -22.24 9.26 1.01
C PRO A 299 -21.00 8.65 0.37
N LEU A 300 -19.87 9.35 0.50
CA LEU A 300 -18.58 8.98 -0.07
C LEU A 300 -17.56 8.73 1.04
N ALA A 301 -16.86 7.61 1.00
CA ALA A 301 -15.72 7.31 1.87
C ALA A 301 -14.49 7.14 0.97
N THR A 302 -13.45 7.96 1.13
CA THR A 302 -12.38 8.09 0.15
C THR A 302 -11.00 8.21 0.80
N GLU A 303 -9.97 8.00 0.02
CA GLU A 303 -8.61 8.40 0.38
C GLU A 303 -8.41 9.92 0.26
N ALA A 304 -7.26 10.42 0.78
CA ALA A 304 -6.99 11.86 0.93
C ALA A 304 -6.45 12.53 -0.34
N GLU A 305 -6.99 12.18 -1.49
CA GLU A 305 -6.67 12.86 -2.76
C GLU A 305 -7.26 14.28 -2.77
N ASN A 306 -6.47 15.25 -3.22
CA ASN A 306 -6.88 16.65 -3.30
C ASN A 306 -8.12 16.84 -4.20
N GLY A 307 -8.17 16.17 -5.35
CA GLY A 307 -9.32 16.20 -6.26
C GLY A 307 -10.59 15.64 -5.62
N ALA A 308 -10.49 14.50 -4.92
CA ALA A 308 -11.61 13.93 -4.19
C ALA A 308 -12.11 14.89 -3.10
N ARG A 309 -11.22 15.50 -2.32
CA ARG A 309 -11.57 16.49 -1.29
C ARG A 309 -12.22 17.73 -1.86
N LYS A 310 -11.72 18.27 -3.00
CA LYS A 310 -12.38 19.37 -3.73
C LYS A 310 -13.80 19.00 -4.15
N LEU A 311 -14.00 17.80 -4.70
CA LEU A 311 -15.30 17.32 -5.12
C LEU A 311 -16.24 17.11 -3.94
N ILE A 312 -15.78 16.53 -2.83
CA ILE A 312 -16.57 16.38 -1.59
C ILE A 312 -16.96 17.76 -1.03
N ALA A 313 -16.02 18.72 -0.97
CA ALA A 313 -16.29 20.07 -0.51
C ALA A 313 -17.36 20.77 -1.39
N SER A 314 -17.29 20.58 -2.71
CA SER A 314 -18.32 21.09 -3.63
C SER A 314 -19.68 20.41 -3.42
N LEU A 315 -19.71 19.09 -3.21
CA LEU A 315 -20.93 18.34 -2.95
C LEU A 315 -21.55 18.71 -1.59
N ALA A 316 -20.73 18.99 -0.58
CA ALA A 316 -21.16 19.41 0.75
C ALA A 316 -22.03 20.67 0.73
N THR A 317 -21.77 21.62 -0.19
CA THR A 317 -22.60 22.81 -0.38
C THR A 317 -24.05 22.49 -0.81
N LYS A 318 -24.27 21.27 -1.30
CA LYS A 318 -25.57 20.74 -1.75
C LYS A 318 -26.09 19.62 -0.82
N GLY A 319 -25.55 19.53 0.40
CA GLY A 319 -25.93 18.52 1.38
C GLY A 319 -25.27 17.13 1.21
N GLY A 320 -24.30 17.01 0.29
CA GLY A 320 -23.53 15.78 0.13
C GLY A 320 -22.70 15.44 1.37
N LYS A 321 -22.48 14.16 1.61
CA LYS A 321 -21.73 13.63 2.75
C LYS A 321 -20.48 12.94 2.28
N GLY A 322 -19.35 13.19 2.96
CA GLY A 322 -18.09 12.55 2.61
C GLY A 322 -17.10 12.50 3.77
N LEU A 323 -16.33 11.41 3.83
CA LEU A 323 -15.20 11.23 4.73
C LEU A 323 -13.97 10.87 3.89
N SER A 324 -12.92 11.66 4.01
CA SER A 324 -11.63 11.42 3.35
C SER A 324 -10.56 11.16 4.41
N LEU A 325 -9.92 9.99 4.35
CA LEU A 325 -8.92 9.55 5.33
C LEU A 325 -7.55 9.43 4.69
N GLY A 326 -6.43 9.45 5.52
CA GLY A 326 -5.05 9.12 5.17
C GLY A 326 -4.93 8.81 3.70
N ASP A 327 -4.21 8.06 3.19
CA ASP A 327 -2.89 7.54 3.42
C ASP A 327 -1.84 8.59 3.02
N SER A 328 -0.91 8.94 3.90
CA SER A 328 -0.02 10.05 3.60
C SER A 328 1.27 9.60 2.92
N PRO A 329 1.63 10.19 1.76
CA PRO A 329 2.98 10.02 1.20
C PRO A 329 4.10 10.48 2.15
N GLY A 330 3.77 11.21 3.21
CA GLY A 330 4.67 11.62 4.29
C GLY A 330 5.22 10.46 5.14
N LEU A 331 4.64 9.26 5.07
CA LEU A 331 5.18 8.06 5.72
C LEU A 331 6.64 7.80 5.37
N ALA A 332 7.06 8.08 4.12
CA ALA A 332 8.47 7.98 3.71
C ALA A 332 9.38 8.92 4.51
N ALA A 333 8.94 10.14 4.79
CA ALA A 333 9.70 11.09 5.61
C ALA A 333 9.81 10.61 7.07
N ILE A 334 8.73 10.01 7.61
CA ILE A 334 8.74 9.43 8.96
C ILE A 334 9.68 8.22 9.03
N ALA A 335 9.72 7.37 7.99
CA ALA A 335 10.65 6.25 7.90
C ALA A 335 12.12 6.72 7.86
N ILE A 336 12.43 7.79 7.10
CA ILE A 336 13.76 8.41 7.09
C ILE A 336 14.08 9.00 8.47
N LYS A 337 13.13 9.64 9.14
CA LYS A 337 13.30 10.15 10.51
C LYS A 337 13.59 9.02 11.49
N ALA A 338 12.86 7.90 11.41
CA ALA A 338 13.11 6.72 12.23
C ALA A 338 14.51 6.13 11.97
N ALA A 339 14.96 6.10 10.70
CA ALA A 339 16.32 5.70 10.35
C ALA A 339 17.35 6.55 11.07
N ILE A 340 17.24 7.87 10.98
CA ILE A 340 18.18 8.81 11.63
C ILE A 340 18.21 8.63 13.14
N GLU A 341 17.05 8.53 13.79
CA GLU A 341 16.96 8.36 15.23
C GLU A 341 17.53 7.00 15.69
N GLY A 342 17.20 5.92 14.96
CA GLY A 342 17.72 4.58 15.24
C GLY A 342 19.24 4.49 15.05
N LEU A 343 19.78 5.09 13.98
CA LEU A 343 21.23 5.16 13.74
C LEU A 343 21.98 5.99 14.79
N GLN A 344 21.31 6.88 15.50
CA GLN A 344 21.85 7.57 16.67
C GLN A 344 21.84 6.69 17.94
N GLY A 345 21.39 5.45 17.86
CA GLY A 345 21.26 4.54 18.99
C GLY A 345 20.04 4.81 19.87
N LYS A 346 19.07 5.55 19.41
CA LYS A 346 17.83 5.81 20.16
C LYS A 346 16.87 4.64 20.07
N VAL A 347 16.03 4.49 21.08
CA VAL A 347 15.05 3.40 21.19
C VAL A 347 13.83 3.71 20.34
N LEU A 348 13.41 2.76 19.49
CA LEU A 348 12.25 2.88 18.60
C LEU A 348 11.23 1.78 18.88
N PRO A 349 9.93 2.05 18.78
CA PRO A 349 8.95 0.97 18.68
C PRO A 349 9.22 0.12 17.44
N GLN A 350 9.14 -1.18 17.57
CA GLN A 350 9.28 -2.13 16.45
C GLN A 350 8.21 -1.85 15.36
N LYS A 351 7.00 -1.49 15.77
CA LYS A 351 5.95 -1.05 14.87
C LYS A 351 5.42 0.31 15.31
N ILE A 352 5.65 1.30 14.47
CA ILE A 352 5.26 2.69 14.69
C ILE A 352 3.87 2.90 14.09
N SER A 353 2.93 3.35 14.93
CA SER A 353 1.59 3.76 14.52
C SER A 353 1.58 5.24 14.17
N VAL A 354 1.33 5.56 12.90
CA VAL A 354 1.13 6.93 12.46
C VAL A 354 -0.37 7.25 12.53
N PRO A 355 -0.77 8.41 13.09
CA PRO A 355 -2.17 8.80 13.11
C PRO A 355 -2.76 8.89 11.70
N ILE A 356 -3.98 8.39 11.53
CA ILE A 356 -4.72 8.49 10.26
C ILE A 356 -5.33 9.89 10.15
N PRO A 357 -4.86 10.74 9.24
CA PRO A 357 -5.46 12.05 9.06
C PRO A 357 -6.85 11.94 8.43
N ALA A 358 -7.79 12.73 8.92
CA ALA A 358 -9.17 12.71 8.49
C ALA A 358 -9.69 14.12 8.18
N ALA A 359 -10.54 14.21 7.16
CA ALA A 359 -11.37 15.37 6.90
C ALA A 359 -12.72 14.90 6.35
N ASP A 360 -13.81 15.50 6.79
CA ASP A 360 -15.16 15.20 6.33
C ASP A 360 -15.82 16.44 5.68
N ASP A 361 -17.03 16.26 5.20
CA ASP A 361 -17.83 17.32 4.57
C ASP A 361 -18.01 18.58 5.46
N THR A 362 -17.75 18.51 6.76
CA THR A 362 -17.86 19.62 7.71
C THR A 362 -16.51 20.28 8.04
N THR A 363 -15.41 19.60 7.80
CA THR A 363 -14.05 20.02 8.18
C THR A 363 -13.16 20.33 6.97
N LEU A 364 -13.63 20.05 5.75
CA LEU A 364 -12.91 20.39 4.52
C LEU A 364 -12.78 21.90 4.36
N LYS A 365 -11.52 22.40 4.24
CA LYS A 365 -11.20 23.81 4.13
C LYS A 365 -10.05 24.03 3.15
N ASP A 366 -10.23 24.98 2.20
CA ASP A 366 -9.19 25.32 1.23
C ASP A 366 -7.97 25.96 1.91
N GLY A 367 -6.80 25.50 1.50
CA GLY A 367 -5.51 25.90 2.06
C GLY A 367 -5.11 25.16 3.35
N GLU A 368 -5.98 24.29 3.88
CA GLU A 368 -5.73 23.49 5.08
C GLU A 368 -5.87 21.98 4.83
N THR A 369 -7.07 21.55 4.45
CA THR A 369 -7.38 20.13 4.24
C THR A 369 -7.50 19.76 2.76
N TYR A 370 -7.66 20.73 1.88
CA TYR A 370 -7.47 20.60 0.45
C TYR A 370 -6.88 21.90 -0.10
N TYR A 371 -6.41 21.89 -1.35
CA TYR A 371 -5.74 23.03 -1.97
C TYR A 371 -6.29 23.27 -3.38
N SER A 372 -7.11 24.29 -3.55
CA SER A 372 -7.75 24.62 -4.83
C SER A 372 -6.73 24.89 -5.96
N LYS A 373 -5.55 25.42 -5.61
CA LYS A 373 -4.46 25.78 -6.54
C LYS A 373 -3.48 24.63 -6.84
N LEU A 374 -3.57 23.49 -6.15
CA LEU A 374 -2.74 22.33 -6.43
C LEU A 374 -3.47 21.32 -7.32
N SER A 375 -2.71 20.45 -7.97
CA SER A 375 -3.22 19.35 -8.78
C SER A 375 -4.21 18.49 -8.01
N ASP A 376 -5.19 17.91 -8.71
CA ASP A 376 -6.11 16.93 -8.15
C ASP A 376 -5.38 15.67 -7.68
N ASN A 377 -4.25 15.34 -8.30
CA ASN A 377 -3.39 14.20 -7.95
C ASN A 377 -2.49 14.46 -6.73
N PHE A 378 -2.61 15.60 -6.07
CA PHE A 378 -1.89 15.89 -4.85
C PHE A 378 -2.57 15.20 -3.67
N PHE A 379 -1.78 14.59 -2.76
CA PHE A 379 -2.30 13.95 -1.54
C PHE A 379 -2.09 14.84 -0.33
N THR A 380 -3.12 14.94 0.47
CA THR A 380 -3.13 15.66 1.75
C THR A 380 -3.44 14.65 2.87
N PRO A 381 -2.89 14.82 4.06
CA PRO A 381 -1.97 15.83 4.56
C PRO A 381 -0.50 15.46 4.31
N ASN A 382 0.38 16.47 4.36
CA ASN A 382 1.83 16.28 4.23
C ASN A 382 2.59 16.76 5.46
N GLU A 383 1.89 17.01 6.55
CA GLU A 383 2.47 17.56 7.77
C GLU A 383 2.31 16.58 8.93
N PHE A 384 3.45 16.18 9.48
CA PHE A 384 3.54 15.43 10.73
C PHE A 384 4.47 16.20 11.67
N ARG A 385 3.97 17.27 12.24
CA ARG A 385 4.74 18.22 13.04
C ARG A 385 5.50 17.59 14.20
N PRO A 386 4.95 16.61 14.95
CA PRO A 386 5.70 15.89 15.98
C PRO A 386 6.93 15.16 15.44
N CYS A 387 6.90 14.78 14.15
CA CYS A 387 8.02 14.13 13.46
C CYS A 387 9.00 15.13 12.81
N GLY A 388 8.73 16.42 12.87
CA GLY A 388 9.48 17.44 12.15
C GLY A 388 9.20 17.43 10.64
N VAL A 389 8.16 16.72 10.19
CA VAL A 389 7.72 16.72 8.80
C VAL A 389 6.73 17.86 8.59
N ASN A 390 7.24 18.96 8.05
CA ASN A 390 6.45 20.17 7.77
C ASN A 390 6.91 20.76 6.43
N ILE A 391 6.56 20.07 5.33
CA ILE A 391 7.01 20.43 4.00
C ILE A 391 5.81 20.94 3.21
N SER A 392 5.91 22.17 2.72
CA SER A 392 4.82 22.74 1.91
C SER A 392 4.59 21.93 0.64
N GLY A 393 3.32 21.83 0.20
CA GLY A 393 2.96 21.14 -1.03
C GLY A 393 3.73 21.68 -2.25
N VAL A 394 3.98 22.98 -2.33
CA VAL A 394 4.78 23.59 -3.40
C VAL A 394 6.21 23.08 -3.39
N LYS A 395 6.86 22.96 -2.22
CA LYS A 395 8.22 22.42 -2.11
C LYS A 395 8.27 20.96 -2.56
N ILE A 396 7.28 20.16 -2.16
CA ILE A 396 7.16 18.76 -2.58
C ILE A 396 6.98 18.67 -4.11
N MET A 397 6.06 19.43 -4.67
CA MET A 397 5.74 19.37 -6.10
C MET A 397 6.91 19.84 -7.00
N ASN A 398 7.81 20.67 -6.48
CA ASN A 398 9.00 21.10 -7.20
C ASN A 398 10.15 20.06 -7.20
N GLU A 399 10.04 18.99 -6.42
CA GLU A 399 11.04 17.92 -6.47
C GLU A 399 10.88 17.07 -7.74
N SER A 400 12.01 16.48 -8.18
CA SER A 400 12.02 15.54 -9.29
C SER A 400 11.36 14.21 -8.88
N GLU A 401 10.59 13.62 -9.77
CA GLU A 401 9.99 12.27 -9.61
C GLU A 401 10.92 11.15 -10.03
N THR A 402 12.04 11.46 -10.70
CA THR A 402 13.02 10.46 -11.14
C THR A 402 13.83 9.92 -9.98
N ASP A 403 14.33 8.71 -10.13
CA ASP A 403 15.27 8.09 -9.18
C ASP A 403 16.52 8.95 -8.97
N VAL A 404 17.09 8.90 -7.77
CA VAL A 404 18.38 9.53 -7.44
C VAL A 404 19.43 8.43 -7.47
N LYS A 405 20.31 8.48 -8.48
CA LYS A 405 21.40 7.52 -8.69
C LYS A 405 22.67 7.90 -7.93
#